data_774bf2c3b44cda8645f45013180fa341
#
_entry.id   774bf2c3b44cda8645f45013180fa341
#
_cell.length_a   1.000
_cell.length_b   1.000
_cell.length_c   1.000
_cell.angle_alpha   90.00
_cell.angle_beta   90.00
_cell.angle_gamma   90.00
#
_symmetry.space_group_name_H-M   'P 1'
#
loop_
_entity.id
_entity.type
_entity.pdbx_description
1 polymer ?
#
loop_
_entity_poly.entity_id
_entity_poly.type
_entity_poly.pdbx_seq_one_letter_code
_entity_poly.pdbx_strand_id
1 'polypeptide(L)'
;SVNNAGCKADEIVFTSPRPIKNMSEIPFCYDTLDDFSNRIIYYESSRGCPFSCSYCLSSVDKTLRFRDTRIVKRELKFFIDQKVPQIKFVDRTFNCNHAHAMELWRFIKANDNGVTNFHFEISADLLNQEELELISDMRPGLIQLEIGVQSTNELTIKEIHRTMKLERLKEVVKLIQSGNNIHEHLDLIAGLPYEDYDSFGRSFDEIYELKPNQLQLGFLKVLKG
;
A
#
# COMPACT_ATOMS: atom_id res chain seq x y z
N SER A 1 10.44 27.78 -5.23
CA SER A 1 10.43 29.17 -4.77
C SER A 1 9.32 29.93 -5.48
N VAL A 2 8.24 30.20 -4.76
CA VAL A 2 7.19 31.12 -5.21
C VAL A 2 7.74 32.52 -4.96
N ASN A 3 7.96 33.28 -6.03
CA ASN A 3 8.31 34.69 -5.90
C ASN A 3 7.10 35.42 -5.29
N ASN A 4 7.19 35.80 -4.02
CA ASN A 4 6.20 36.57 -3.29
C ASN A 4 6.13 38.05 -3.72
N ALA A 5 6.29 38.36 -4.99
CA ALA A 5 6.18 39.72 -5.49
C ALA A 5 4.73 39.97 -5.92
N GLY A 6 3.92 40.53 -5.03
CA GLY A 6 2.71 41.26 -5.39
C GLY A 6 1.35 40.73 -4.95
N CYS A 7 1.25 39.64 -4.16
CA CYS A 7 -0.05 39.26 -3.59
C CYS A 7 -0.35 40.10 -2.34
N LYS A 8 -1.52 40.74 -2.30
CA LYS A 8 -2.08 41.29 -1.08
C LYS A 8 -2.42 40.16 -0.10
N ALA A 9 -2.25 40.38 1.19
CA ALA A 9 -2.37 39.33 2.22
C ALA A 9 -3.71 38.58 2.25
N ASP A 10 -4.75 39.08 1.58
CA ASP A 10 -6.10 38.55 1.58
C ASP A 10 -6.54 38.00 0.18
N GLU A 11 -5.61 37.86 -0.77
CA GLU A 11 -5.94 37.39 -2.12
C GLU A 11 -5.66 35.88 -2.26
N ILE A 12 -6.71 35.08 -2.53
CA ILE A 12 -6.55 33.67 -2.87
C ILE A 12 -6.11 33.56 -4.33
N VAL A 13 -4.87 33.10 -4.54
CA VAL A 13 -4.31 32.92 -5.86
C VAL A 13 -4.47 31.47 -6.30
N PHE A 14 -5.24 31.23 -7.36
CA PHE A 14 -5.35 29.93 -8.02
C PHE A 14 -4.24 29.81 -9.08
N THR A 15 -3.31 28.90 -8.88
CA THR A 15 -2.29 28.60 -9.88
C THR A 15 -2.80 27.57 -10.87
N SER A 16 -2.27 27.57 -12.09
CA SER A 16 -2.55 26.50 -13.05
C SER A 16 -2.08 25.15 -12.50
N PRO A 17 -2.78 24.04 -12.80
CA PRO A 17 -2.33 22.71 -12.44
C PRO A 17 -0.91 22.46 -12.96
N ARG A 18 -0.06 21.89 -12.11
CA ARG A 18 1.29 21.50 -12.53
C ARG A 18 1.20 20.29 -13.47
N PRO A 19 1.97 20.26 -14.58
CA PRO A 19 2.07 19.07 -15.41
C PRO A 19 2.50 17.83 -14.60
N ILE A 20 1.94 16.68 -14.96
CA ILE A 20 2.31 15.40 -14.36
C ILE A 20 3.79 15.13 -14.66
N LYS A 21 4.59 14.94 -13.61
CA LYS A 21 6.03 14.65 -13.75
C LYS A 21 6.27 13.15 -13.85
N ASN A 22 7.34 12.79 -14.55
CA ASN A 22 7.90 11.46 -14.50
C ASN A 22 8.42 11.20 -13.07
N MET A 23 8.02 10.08 -12.47
CA MET A 23 8.43 9.74 -11.11
C MET A 23 9.94 9.54 -10.95
N SER A 24 10.61 9.15 -12.02
CA SER A 24 12.07 8.98 -12.03
C SER A 24 12.85 10.29 -11.95
N GLU A 25 12.19 11.43 -12.19
CA GLU A 25 12.77 12.77 -12.04
C GLU A 25 12.61 13.36 -10.62
N ILE A 26 11.82 12.69 -9.76
CA ILE A 26 11.64 13.12 -8.38
C ILE A 26 12.94 12.84 -7.62
N PRO A 27 13.57 13.85 -6.99
CA PRO A 27 14.81 13.64 -6.26
C PRO A 27 14.60 12.70 -5.06
N PHE A 28 15.64 11.95 -4.72
CA PHE A 28 15.70 11.21 -3.48
C PHE A 28 15.89 12.21 -2.32
N CYS A 29 15.01 12.13 -1.32
CA CYS A 29 14.95 13.14 -0.25
C CYS A 29 15.63 12.71 1.05
N TYR A 30 16.26 11.54 1.09
CA TYR A 30 16.93 11.00 2.27
C TYR A 30 18.46 11.05 2.10
N ASP A 31 19.05 12.25 2.17
CA ASP A 31 20.50 12.41 2.05
C ASP A 31 21.23 11.83 3.27
N THR A 32 20.63 12.00 4.46
CA THR A 32 21.05 11.41 5.73
C THR A 32 19.86 10.83 6.46
N LEU A 33 20.10 9.94 7.44
CA LEU A 33 19.04 9.33 8.27
C LEU A 33 19.11 9.76 9.73
N ASP A 34 19.91 10.75 10.08
CA ASP A 34 20.14 11.19 11.46
C ASP A 34 18.84 11.63 12.16
N ASP A 35 17.97 12.34 11.42
CA ASP A 35 16.69 12.81 11.92
C ASP A 35 15.58 11.74 11.92
N PHE A 36 15.87 10.54 11.39
CA PHE A 36 14.92 9.44 11.23
C PHE A 36 15.14 8.29 12.20
N SER A 37 15.98 8.47 13.20
CA SER A 37 16.20 7.46 14.24
C SER A 37 14.86 7.07 14.89
N ASN A 38 14.55 5.78 14.93
CA ASN A 38 13.29 5.23 15.46
C ASN A 38 12.01 5.71 14.73
N ARG A 39 12.13 6.11 13.47
CA ARG A 39 10.97 6.48 12.63
C ARG A 39 10.82 5.49 11.48
N ILE A 40 9.55 5.33 11.06
CA ILE A 40 9.24 4.60 9.83
C ILE A 40 9.63 5.49 8.65
N ILE A 41 10.38 4.94 7.71
CA ILE A 41 10.69 5.59 6.44
C ILE A 41 9.55 5.31 5.46
N TYR A 42 9.00 6.37 4.88
CA TYR A 42 7.99 6.24 3.83
C TYR A 42 8.65 6.33 2.46
N TYR A 43 8.35 5.38 1.59
CA TYR A 43 8.93 5.30 0.26
C TYR A 43 7.85 5.09 -0.81
N GLU A 44 7.99 5.70 -1.99
CA GLU A 44 7.05 5.61 -3.09
C GLU A 44 7.75 5.13 -4.36
N SER A 45 7.41 3.94 -4.85
CA SER A 45 7.92 3.39 -6.10
C SER A 45 6.93 3.55 -7.25
N SER A 46 5.65 3.72 -6.94
CA SER A 46 4.59 3.97 -7.93
C SER A 46 3.54 4.93 -7.38
N ARG A 47 2.84 5.62 -8.26
CA ARG A 47 1.76 6.56 -7.94
C ARG A 47 0.55 6.30 -8.82
N GLY A 48 -0.66 6.54 -8.25
CA GLY A 48 -1.94 6.23 -8.87
C GLY A 48 -2.46 4.87 -8.43
N CYS A 49 -3.72 4.58 -8.76
CA CYS A 49 -4.37 3.30 -8.45
C CYS A 49 -5.24 2.88 -9.64
N PRO A 50 -5.20 1.62 -10.09
CA PRO A 50 -6.02 1.18 -11.21
C PRO A 50 -7.49 0.98 -10.84
N PHE A 51 -7.80 0.93 -9.53
CA PHE A 51 -9.14 0.68 -9.01
C PHE A 51 -9.97 1.96 -8.90
N SER A 52 -11.29 1.78 -8.77
CA SER A 52 -12.28 2.87 -8.79
C SER A 52 -13.10 2.93 -7.51
N CYS A 53 -12.54 2.49 -6.37
CA CYS A 53 -13.27 2.48 -5.10
C CYS A 53 -13.80 3.88 -4.76
N SER A 54 -15.14 3.99 -4.59
CA SER A 54 -15.83 5.27 -4.47
C SER A 54 -15.50 6.06 -3.20
N TYR A 55 -15.04 5.40 -2.16
CA TYR A 55 -14.63 6.01 -0.88
C TYR A 55 -13.16 6.47 -0.85
N CYS A 56 -12.38 6.13 -1.88
CA CYS A 56 -10.93 6.30 -1.85
C CYS A 56 -10.46 7.48 -2.72
N LEU A 57 -9.73 8.43 -2.14
CA LEU A 57 -9.14 9.55 -2.89
C LEU A 57 -8.17 9.11 -3.97
N SER A 58 -7.52 7.95 -3.81
CA SER A 58 -6.59 7.43 -4.82
C SER A 58 -7.29 6.99 -6.10
N SER A 59 -8.61 6.83 -6.10
CA SER A 59 -9.40 6.54 -7.30
C SER A 59 -9.55 7.73 -8.25
N VAL A 60 -9.20 8.93 -7.81
CA VAL A 60 -9.25 10.16 -8.63
C VAL A 60 -8.13 10.18 -9.66
N ASP A 61 -6.91 9.78 -9.28
CA ASP A 61 -5.77 9.67 -10.20
C ASP A 61 -5.57 8.20 -10.61
N LYS A 62 -6.16 7.83 -11.74
CA LYS A 62 -6.08 6.47 -12.30
C LYS A 62 -4.81 6.24 -13.15
N THR A 63 -4.01 7.27 -13.34
CA THR A 63 -2.79 7.18 -14.16
C THR A 63 -1.69 6.52 -13.35
N LEU A 64 -1.48 5.23 -13.59
CA LEU A 64 -0.36 4.51 -12.98
C LEU A 64 0.97 5.00 -13.55
N ARG A 65 1.87 5.37 -12.66
CA ARG A 65 3.23 5.83 -12.98
C ARG A 65 4.21 5.09 -12.08
N PHE A 66 5.23 4.55 -12.66
CA PHE A 66 6.26 3.81 -11.96
C PHE A 66 7.59 4.56 -12.02
N ARG A 67 8.33 4.54 -10.93
CA ARG A 67 9.71 4.97 -10.88
C ARG A 67 10.59 3.89 -11.52
N ASP A 68 11.64 4.28 -12.27
CA ASP A 68 12.59 3.31 -12.86
C ASP A 68 13.13 2.38 -11.76
N THR A 69 12.98 1.08 -11.96
CA THR A 69 13.37 0.06 -10.97
C THR A 69 14.85 0.11 -10.61
N ARG A 70 15.72 0.57 -11.52
CA ARG A 70 17.15 0.77 -11.24
C ARG A 70 17.37 1.87 -10.20
N ILE A 71 16.58 2.95 -10.28
CA ILE A 71 16.60 4.04 -9.30
C ILE A 71 16.06 3.52 -7.96
N VAL A 72 14.91 2.85 -7.98
CA VAL A 72 14.29 2.26 -6.77
C VAL A 72 15.27 1.34 -6.07
N LYS A 73 15.89 0.40 -6.78
CA LYS A 73 16.87 -0.54 -6.21
C LYS A 73 18.07 0.15 -5.56
N ARG A 74 18.59 1.22 -6.19
CA ARG A 74 19.70 2.00 -5.62
C ARG A 74 19.28 2.69 -4.32
N GLU A 75 18.07 3.27 -4.28
CA GLU A 75 17.53 3.95 -3.11
C GLU A 75 17.19 2.96 -1.98
N LEU A 76 16.60 1.81 -2.30
CA LEU A 76 16.38 0.74 -1.33
C LEU A 76 17.71 0.19 -0.77
N LYS A 77 18.72 0.05 -1.64
CA LYS A 77 20.05 -0.38 -1.20
C LYS A 77 20.66 0.55 -0.16
N PHE A 78 20.49 1.88 -0.34
CA PHE A 78 20.92 2.86 0.66
C PHE A 78 20.26 2.60 2.02
N PHE A 79 18.94 2.39 2.08
CA PHE A 79 18.26 2.09 3.34
C PHE A 79 18.68 0.76 3.96
N ILE A 80 18.86 -0.27 3.13
CA ILE A 80 19.31 -1.60 3.57
C ILE A 80 20.71 -1.51 4.19
N ASP A 81 21.64 -0.79 3.55
CA ASP A 81 23.00 -0.61 4.04
C ASP A 81 23.07 0.18 5.36
N GLN A 82 22.14 1.13 5.54
CA GLN A 82 21.99 1.88 6.79
C GLN A 82 21.18 1.12 7.86
N LYS A 83 20.75 -0.12 7.57
CA LYS A 83 19.97 -0.97 8.48
C LYS A 83 18.71 -0.28 9.01
N VAL A 84 18.01 0.45 8.13
CA VAL A 84 16.74 1.07 8.50
C VAL A 84 15.77 0.01 9.02
N PRO A 85 15.19 0.16 10.23
CA PRO A 85 14.35 -0.90 10.81
C PRO A 85 13.10 -1.18 9.99
N GLN A 86 12.42 -0.14 9.47
CA GLN A 86 11.18 -0.30 8.71
C GLN A 86 11.04 0.73 7.60
N ILE A 87 10.67 0.23 6.41
CA ILE A 87 10.32 1.02 5.24
C ILE A 87 8.87 0.69 4.87
N LYS A 88 7.97 1.68 4.93
CA LYS A 88 6.60 1.55 4.45
C LYS A 88 6.48 2.13 3.05
N PHE A 89 6.13 1.26 2.09
CA PHE A 89 5.73 1.70 0.75
C PHE A 89 4.37 2.37 0.83
N VAL A 90 4.24 3.53 0.19
CA VAL A 90 2.98 4.28 0.08
C VAL A 90 2.30 4.10 -1.28
N ASP A 91 2.78 3.14 -2.05
CA ASP A 91 2.15 2.66 -3.28
C ASP A 91 0.76 2.10 -2.95
N ARG A 92 -0.28 2.56 -3.62
CA ARG A 92 -1.68 2.27 -3.25
C ARG A 92 -2.14 0.83 -3.50
N THR A 93 -1.48 0.14 -4.40
CA THR A 93 -1.62 -1.29 -4.64
C THR A 93 -0.31 -1.75 -5.27
N PHE A 94 0.65 -2.09 -4.43
CA PHE A 94 2.02 -2.38 -4.86
C PHE A 94 2.10 -3.47 -5.93
N ASN A 95 1.28 -4.51 -5.80
CA ASN A 95 1.25 -5.65 -6.71
C ASN A 95 0.30 -5.50 -7.91
N CYS A 96 -0.18 -4.29 -8.21
CA CYS A 96 -1.01 -4.06 -9.40
C CYS A 96 -0.24 -4.24 -10.72
N ASN A 97 1.10 -4.21 -10.67
CA ASN A 97 1.98 -4.58 -11.77
C ASN A 97 2.92 -5.71 -11.30
N HIS A 98 2.61 -6.93 -11.71
CA HIS A 98 3.34 -8.13 -11.29
C HIS A 98 4.85 -8.07 -11.60
N ALA A 99 5.23 -7.57 -12.78
CA ALA A 99 6.63 -7.48 -13.17
C ALA A 99 7.41 -6.53 -12.24
N HIS A 100 6.82 -5.37 -11.91
CA HIS A 100 7.40 -4.39 -11.00
C HIS A 100 7.53 -4.98 -9.57
N ALA A 101 6.46 -5.57 -9.05
CA ALA A 101 6.45 -6.19 -7.73
C ALA A 101 7.50 -7.31 -7.60
N MET A 102 7.51 -8.24 -8.56
CA MET A 102 8.46 -9.36 -8.60
C MET A 102 9.90 -8.88 -8.67
N GLU A 103 10.19 -7.86 -9.46
CA GLU A 103 11.55 -7.31 -9.59
C GLU A 103 12.04 -6.71 -8.29
N LEU A 104 11.17 -5.96 -7.57
CA LEU A 104 11.53 -5.35 -6.30
C LEU A 104 11.59 -6.37 -5.16
N TRP A 105 10.66 -7.30 -5.07
CA TRP A 105 10.70 -8.36 -4.06
C TRP A 105 11.92 -9.27 -4.21
N ARG A 106 12.29 -9.65 -5.45
CA ARG A 106 13.55 -10.38 -5.69
C ARG A 106 14.78 -9.62 -5.25
N PHE A 107 14.80 -8.31 -5.52
CA PHE A 107 15.90 -7.44 -5.09
C PHE A 107 15.98 -7.35 -3.56
N ILE A 108 14.86 -7.13 -2.89
CA ILE A 108 14.76 -7.04 -1.42
C ILE A 108 15.25 -8.36 -0.79
N LYS A 109 14.75 -9.51 -1.28
CA LYS A 109 15.18 -10.83 -0.81
C LYS A 109 16.69 -11.06 -0.98
N ALA A 110 17.23 -10.70 -2.14
CA ALA A 110 18.66 -10.90 -2.44
C ALA A 110 19.58 -9.97 -1.62
N ASN A 111 19.07 -8.88 -1.08
CA ASN A 111 19.82 -7.91 -0.29
C ASN A 111 19.39 -7.86 1.18
N ASP A 112 18.68 -8.88 1.66
CA ASP A 112 18.23 -8.93 3.06
C ASP A 112 19.41 -8.83 4.03
N ASN A 113 19.34 -7.83 4.92
CA ASN A 113 20.35 -7.56 5.94
C ASN A 113 20.00 -8.16 7.32
N GLY A 114 18.91 -8.92 7.42
CA GLY A 114 18.42 -9.51 8.66
C GLY A 114 17.72 -8.53 9.62
N VAL A 115 17.62 -7.25 9.28
CA VAL A 115 17.05 -6.18 10.14
C VAL A 115 15.86 -5.51 9.51
N THR A 116 16.01 -5.00 8.28
CA THR A 116 15.01 -4.16 7.62
C THR A 116 13.73 -4.93 7.33
N ASN A 117 12.60 -4.35 7.70
CA ASN A 117 11.25 -4.79 7.34
C ASN A 117 10.69 -3.87 6.24
N PHE A 118 10.02 -4.45 5.26
CA PHE A 118 9.35 -3.73 4.17
C PHE A 118 7.84 -3.95 4.25
N HIS A 119 7.09 -2.88 4.41
CA HIS A 119 5.64 -2.90 4.53
C HIS A 119 5.00 -2.48 3.21
N PHE A 120 4.09 -3.30 2.65
CA PHE A 120 3.40 -3.07 1.38
C PHE A 120 1.90 -3.11 1.55
N GLU A 121 1.19 -2.16 0.89
CA GLU A 121 -0.25 -2.23 0.67
C GLU A 121 -0.51 -3.02 -0.62
N ILE A 122 -1.22 -4.12 -0.54
CA ILE A 122 -1.47 -5.03 -1.67
C ILE A 122 -2.96 -5.37 -1.86
N SER A 123 -3.28 -5.91 -3.04
CA SER A 123 -4.53 -6.64 -3.28
C SER A 123 -4.20 -8.13 -3.31
N ALA A 124 -4.60 -8.87 -2.26
CA ALA A 124 -4.17 -10.27 -2.10
C ALA A 124 -4.71 -11.18 -3.21
N ASP A 125 -5.92 -10.92 -3.70
CA ASP A 125 -6.55 -11.68 -4.79
C ASP A 125 -5.84 -11.53 -6.15
N LEU A 126 -4.93 -10.57 -6.29
CA LEU A 126 -4.07 -10.41 -7.47
C LEU A 126 -2.81 -11.28 -7.42
N LEU A 127 -2.41 -11.76 -6.24
CA LEU A 127 -1.19 -12.56 -6.12
C LEU A 127 -1.30 -13.87 -6.92
N ASN A 128 -0.35 -14.06 -7.82
CA ASN A 128 -0.20 -15.28 -8.59
C ASN A 128 0.72 -16.30 -7.89
N GLN A 129 0.83 -17.48 -8.45
CA GLN A 129 1.61 -18.57 -7.86
C GLN A 129 3.10 -18.22 -7.72
N GLU A 130 3.70 -17.58 -8.72
CA GLU A 130 5.12 -17.21 -8.71
C GLU A 130 5.43 -16.16 -7.62
N GLU A 131 4.52 -15.20 -7.42
CA GLU A 131 4.63 -14.21 -6.35
C GLU A 131 4.51 -14.86 -4.97
N LEU A 132 3.53 -15.76 -4.79
CA LEU A 132 3.35 -16.51 -3.55
C LEU A 132 4.57 -17.37 -3.21
N GLU A 133 5.14 -18.07 -4.17
CA GLU A 133 6.37 -18.86 -3.99
C GLU A 133 7.56 -17.98 -3.60
N LEU A 134 7.71 -16.82 -4.26
CA LEU A 134 8.79 -15.90 -3.94
C LEU A 134 8.70 -15.38 -2.50
N ILE A 135 7.51 -14.91 -2.08
CA ILE A 135 7.33 -14.33 -0.75
C ILE A 135 7.34 -15.37 0.37
N SER A 136 6.89 -16.61 0.10
CA SER A 136 6.94 -17.71 1.08
C SER A 136 8.37 -18.14 1.43
N ASP A 137 9.33 -17.91 0.53
CA ASP A 137 10.76 -18.23 0.72
C ASP A 137 11.57 -17.02 1.24
N MET A 138 10.90 -16.02 1.80
CA MET A 138 11.54 -14.88 2.46
C MET A 138 11.75 -15.13 3.95
N ARG A 139 12.76 -14.46 4.53
CA ARG A 139 13.01 -14.49 5.97
C ARG A 139 11.78 -14.02 6.76
N PRO A 140 11.42 -14.65 7.88
CA PRO A 140 10.39 -14.12 8.78
C PRO A 140 10.65 -12.66 9.16
N GLY A 141 9.65 -11.81 8.95
CA GLY A 141 9.72 -10.37 9.23
C GLY A 141 10.45 -9.53 8.18
N LEU A 142 10.87 -10.10 7.02
CA LEU A 142 11.40 -9.29 5.93
C LEU A 142 10.32 -8.42 5.29
N ILE A 143 9.13 -8.97 5.09
CA ILE A 143 7.99 -8.22 4.57
C ILE A 143 6.78 -8.28 5.50
N GLN A 144 5.96 -7.25 5.43
CA GLN A 144 4.63 -7.14 6.04
C GLN A 144 3.65 -6.72 4.95
N LEU A 145 2.48 -7.33 4.94
CA LEU A 145 1.45 -7.06 3.94
C LEU A 145 0.19 -6.48 4.60
N GLU A 146 -0.21 -5.30 4.14
CA GLU A 146 -1.48 -4.66 4.48
C GLU A 146 -2.48 -4.94 3.35
N ILE A 147 -3.57 -5.60 3.70
CA ILE A 147 -4.55 -6.13 2.76
C ILE A 147 -5.92 -5.55 3.09
N GLY A 148 -6.37 -4.61 2.26
CA GLY A 148 -7.70 -4.05 2.41
C GLY A 148 -8.77 -5.06 2.00
N VAL A 149 -9.62 -5.49 2.92
CA VAL A 149 -10.85 -6.23 2.64
C VAL A 149 -12.03 -5.28 2.53
N GLN A 150 -12.16 -4.42 3.52
CA GLN A 150 -13.14 -3.36 3.73
C GLN A 150 -14.52 -3.88 4.18
N SER A 151 -15.08 -4.87 3.51
CA SER A 151 -16.34 -5.54 3.82
C SER A 151 -16.39 -6.91 3.14
N THR A 152 -17.18 -7.84 3.65
CA THR A 152 -17.52 -9.11 2.97
C THR A 152 -18.95 -9.09 2.40
N ASN A 153 -19.72 -8.01 2.61
CA ASN A 153 -21.05 -7.83 2.07
C ASN A 153 -20.99 -7.53 0.57
N GLU A 154 -21.53 -8.42 -0.25
CA GLU A 154 -21.50 -8.31 -1.72
C GLU A 154 -22.18 -7.02 -2.24
N LEU A 155 -23.29 -6.59 -1.62
CA LEU A 155 -23.98 -5.36 -2.00
C LEU A 155 -23.09 -4.14 -1.72
N THR A 156 -22.45 -4.11 -0.57
CA THR A 156 -21.48 -3.08 -0.18
C THR A 156 -20.31 -3.06 -1.16
N ILE A 157 -19.67 -4.21 -1.42
CA ILE A 157 -18.52 -4.34 -2.33
C ILE A 157 -18.87 -3.80 -3.73
N LYS A 158 -20.06 -4.14 -4.22
CA LYS A 158 -20.54 -3.66 -5.51
C LYS A 158 -20.77 -2.16 -5.51
N GLU A 159 -21.44 -1.62 -4.49
CA GLU A 159 -21.76 -0.19 -4.40
C GLU A 159 -20.52 0.69 -4.28
N ILE A 160 -19.53 0.25 -3.51
CA ILE A 160 -18.28 1.00 -3.38
C ILE A 160 -17.34 0.79 -4.59
N HIS A 161 -17.79 0.15 -5.64
CA HIS A 161 -17.03 -0.13 -6.88
C HIS A 161 -15.69 -0.84 -6.61
N ARG A 162 -15.64 -1.70 -5.58
CA ARG A 162 -14.43 -2.44 -5.25
C ARG A 162 -14.32 -3.70 -6.09
N THR A 163 -13.25 -3.77 -6.86
CA THR A 163 -12.92 -4.98 -7.64
C THR A 163 -12.08 -5.91 -6.76
N MET A 164 -12.74 -6.86 -6.12
CA MET A 164 -12.09 -7.84 -5.23
C MET A 164 -12.77 -9.21 -5.39
N LYS A 165 -11.98 -10.27 -5.47
CA LYS A 165 -12.46 -11.65 -5.44
C LYS A 165 -12.30 -12.19 -4.02
N LEU A 166 -13.35 -12.04 -3.19
CA LEU A 166 -13.30 -12.32 -1.76
C LEU A 166 -12.81 -13.74 -1.42
N GLU A 167 -13.35 -14.77 -2.09
CA GLU A 167 -12.93 -16.16 -1.84
C GLU A 167 -11.45 -16.37 -2.19
N ARG A 168 -10.98 -15.79 -3.30
CA ARG A 168 -9.56 -15.84 -3.67
C ARG A 168 -8.69 -15.11 -2.64
N LEU A 169 -9.12 -13.96 -2.13
CA LEU A 169 -8.42 -13.23 -1.08
C LEU A 169 -8.25 -14.12 0.16
N LYS A 170 -9.34 -14.78 0.61
CA LYS A 170 -9.31 -15.69 1.78
C LYS A 170 -8.37 -16.88 1.58
N GLU A 171 -8.37 -17.49 0.38
CA GLU A 171 -7.44 -18.55 0.03
C GLU A 171 -5.99 -18.08 0.13
N VAL A 172 -5.69 -16.92 -0.46
CA VAL A 172 -4.34 -16.35 -0.48
C VAL A 172 -3.87 -16.00 0.93
N VAL A 173 -4.72 -15.37 1.75
CA VAL A 173 -4.41 -15.09 3.17
C VAL A 173 -4.00 -16.38 3.90
N LYS A 174 -4.77 -17.46 3.76
CA LYS A 174 -4.43 -18.76 4.38
C LYS A 174 -3.12 -19.34 3.86
N LEU A 175 -2.83 -19.18 2.56
CA LEU A 175 -1.56 -19.65 1.97
C LEU A 175 -0.37 -18.87 2.55
N ILE A 176 -0.47 -17.55 2.67
CA ILE A 176 0.57 -16.71 3.27
C ILE A 176 0.79 -17.10 4.74
N GLN A 177 -0.29 -17.28 5.50
CA GLN A 177 -0.21 -17.69 6.91
C GLN A 177 0.48 -19.03 7.11
N SER A 178 0.30 -19.97 6.19
CA SER A 178 0.93 -21.29 6.28
C SER A 178 2.46 -21.22 6.26
N GLY A 179 3.03 -20.16 5.70
CA GLY A 179 4.48 -19.91 5.67
C GLY A 179 5.05 -19.39 6.99
N ASN A 180 4.23 -18.82 7.89
CA ASN A 180 4.62 -18.22 9.18
C ASN A 180 5.79 -17.21 9.09
N ASN A 181 5.95 -16.56 7.95
CA ASN A 181 7.09 -15.66 7.70
C ASN A 181 6.67 -14.21 7.43
N ILE A 182 5.39 -13.96 7.14
CA ILE A 182 4.84 -12.65 6.76
C ILE A 182 3.84 -12.21 7.81
N HIS A 183 3.98 -10.97 8.28
CA HIS A 183 2.97 -10.32 9.11
C HIS A 183 1.84 -9.81 8.23
N GLU A 184 0.63 -10.32 8.43
CA GLU A 184 -0.57 -9.92 7.71
C GLU A 184 -1.40 -8.95 8.53
N HIS A 185 -1.74 -7.83 7.90
CA HIS A 185 -2.61 -6.81 8.43
C HIS A 185 -3.85 -6.71 7.52
N LEU A 186 -5.03 -7.06 8.04
CA LEU A 186 -6.29 -6.97 7.29
C LEU A 186 -7.09 -5.76 7.76
N ASP A 187 -7.77 -5.08 6.80
CA ASP A 187 -8.53 -3.87 7.07
C ASP A 187 -10.01 -4.04 6.77
N LEU A 188 -10.88 -3.56 7.70
CA LEU A 188 -12.30 -3.39 7.50
C LEU A 188 -12.70 -1.93 7.70
N ILE A 189 -13.75 -1.47 6.99
CA ILE A 189 -14.29 -0.11 7.12
C ILE A 189 -15.75 -0.18 7.56
N ALA A 190 -16.04 0.34 8.75
CA ALA A 190 -17.41 0.52 9.23
C ALA A 190 -18.07 1.77 8.63
N GLY A 191 -19.37 1.67 8.34
CA GLY A 191 -20.18 2.78 7.81
C GLY A 191 -20.19 2.86 6.30
N LEU A 192 -19.81 1.81 5.59
CA LEU A 192 -19.97 1.70 4.14
C LEU A 192 -21.47 1.59 3.75
N PRO A 193 -21.84 1.98 2.50
CA PRO A 193 -23.21 1.81 2.01
C PRO A 193 -23.71 0.36 2.09
N TYR A 194 -24.98 0.16 2.41
CA TYR A 194 -25.65 -1.15 2.54
C TYR A 194 -25.05 -2.07 3.63
N GLU A 195 -24.31 -1.52 4.57
CA GLU A 195 -23.73 -2.26 5.68
C GLU A 195 -24.19 -1.64 7.01
N ASP A 196 -25.20 -2.26 7.61
CA ASP A 196 -25.64 -1.96 8.97
C ASP A 196 -24.75 -2.63 10.02
N TYR A 197 -25.08 -2.44 11.30
CA TYR A 197 -24.30 -3.00 12.41
C TYR A 197 -24.19 -4.53 12.33
N ASP A 198 -25.30 -5.21 12.03
CA ASP A 198 -25.31 -6.67 11.99
C ASP A 198 -24.54 -7.21 10.77
N SER A 199 -24.64 -6.53 9.64
CA SER A 199 -23.86 -6.87 8.44
C SER A 199 -22.38 -6.65 8.66
N PHE A 200 -22.00 -5.52 9.29
CA PHE A 200 -20.60 -5.27 9.64
C PHE A 200 -20.08 -6.31 10.64
N GLY A 201 -20.92 -6.70 11.64
CA GLY A 201 -20.60 -7.78 12.57
C GLY A 201 -20.26 -9.10 11.85
N ARG A 202 -21.07 -9.48 10.85
CA ARG A 202 -20.77 -10.67 10.02
C ARG A 202 -19.46 -10.52 9.24
N SER A 203 -19.20 -9.36 8.63
CA SER A 203 -17.92 -9.09 7.95
C SER A 203 -16.74 -9.19 8.92
N PHE A 204 -16.90 -8.64 10.13
CA PHE A 204 -15.88 -8.74 11.17
C PHE A 204 -15.61 -10.20 11.57
N ASP A 205 -16.65 -10.96 11.91
CA ASP A 205 -16.51 -12.35 12.34
C ASP A 205 -15.83 -13.21 11.26
N GLU A 206 -16.24 -13.05 10.02
CA GLU A 206 -15.71 -13.79 8.87
C GLU A 206 -14.22 -13.52 8.65
N ILE A 207 -13.78 -12.27 8.80
CA ILE A 207 -12.36 -11.91 8.62
C ILE A 207 -11.55 -12.23 9.89
N TYR A 208 -12.15 -12.09 11.07
CA TYR A 208 -11.51 -12.47 12.33
C TYR A 208 -11.24 -13.98 12.41
N GLU A 209 -12.12 -14.84 11.84
CA GLU A 209 -11.91 -16.27 11.72
C GLU A 209 -10.69 -16.67 10.89
N LEU A 210 -10.21 -15.80 10.01
CA LEU A 210 -8.95 -16.01 9.28
C LEU A 210 -7.72 -15.87 10.20
N LYS A 211 -7.88 -15.32 11.42
CA LYS A 211 -6.83 -15.11 12.42
C LYS A 211 -5.61 -14.32 11.89
N PRO A 212 -5.82 -13.14 11.28
CA PRO A 212 -4.70 -12.31 10.84
C PRO A 212 -3.82 -11.91 12.03
N ASN A 213 -2.56 -11.58 11.77
CA ASN A 213 -1.69 -11.05 12.82
C ASN A 213 -2.20 -9.72 13.36
N GLN A 214 -2.82 -8.91 12.51
CA GLN A 214 -3.45 -7.65 12.86
C GLN A 214 -4.75 -7.47 12.09
N LEU A 215 -5.81 -7.03 12.78
CA LEU A 215 -7.07 -6.60 12.17
C LEU A 215 -7.31 -5.15 12.54
N GLN A 216 -7.41 -4.28 11.53
CA GLN A 216 -7.70 -2.86 11.69
C GLN A 216 -9.15 -2.57 11.33
N LEU A 217 -9.84 -1.85 12.21
CA LEU A 217 -11.18 -1.33 11.97
C LEU A 217 -11.10 0.18 11.74
N GLY A 218 -11.39 0.60 10.54
CA GLY A 218 -11.54 2.01 10.19
C GLY A 218 -13.01 2.44 10.15
N PHE A 219 -13.24 3.76 10.22
CA PHE A 219 -14.54 4.33 9.93
C PHE A 219 -14.49 5.05 8.59
N LEU A 220 -15.58 4.93 7.80
CA LEU A 220 -15.71 5.68 6.56
C LEU A 220 -15.55 7.18 6.84
N LYS A 221 -14.61 7.79 6.14
CA LYS A 221 -14.39 9.25 6.18
C LYS A 221 -14.97 9.85 4.91
N VAL A 222 -16.06 10.59 5.05
CA VAL A 222 -16.65 11.37 3.96
C VAL A 222 -15.89 12.69 3.87
N LEU A 223 -15.11 12.83 2.82
CA LEU A 223 -14.34 14.04 2.56
C LEU A 223 -15.18 14.98 1.67
N LYS A 224 -15.15 16.28 2.01
CA LYS A 224 -15.71 17.32 1.12
C LYS A 224 -14.74 17.48 -0.05
N GLY A 225 -15.20 17.21 -1.25
CA GLY A 225 -14.48 17.39 -2.50
C GLY A 225 -15.15 18.36 -3.42
#